data_bf2fb967de46a673eafe318b7fc51a23
#
_entry.id   bf2fb967de46a673eafe318b7fc51a23
#
_cell.length_a   1.000
_cell.length_b   1.000
_cell.length_c   1.000
_cell.angle_alpha   90.00
_cell.angle_beta   90.00
_cell.angle_gamma   90.00
#
_symmetry.space_group_name_H-M   'P 1'
#
loop_
_entity.id
_entity.type
_entity.pdbx_description
1 polymer ?
#
loop_
_entity_poly.entity_id
_entity_poly.type
_entity_poly.pdbx_seq_one_letter_code
_entity_poly.pdbx_strand_id
1 'polypeptide(L)'
;MTERCAHGVTAEGWIDFFAGELDEKAGEPLEQLLFECSDCAAEAERWGAVVGGASVAIPPVITNEALRALEGRGELMSENPMQPGEHRQAAFPEGGRLLIHRLGGLDLTRVDRVNLALSTPEGEPLTRFKDVPFERNTGEVIVACQRHFGESFPRHIVFEVERCVVGEGEVIARYSVDHVDWS
;
A
#
# COMPACT_ATOMS: atom_id res chain seq x y z
N MET A 1 -3.23 -34.72 -0.94
CA MET A 1 -4.08 -34.20 -2.04
C MET A 1 -5.48 -34.09 -1.45
N THR A 2 -5.86 -32.91 -1.01
CA THR A 2 -7.23 -32.64 -0.53
C THR A 2 -8.14 -32.61 -1.76
N GLU A 3 -9.10 -33.51 -1.81
CA GLU A 3 -10.14 -33.49 -2.83
C GLU A 3 -10.83 -32.13 -2.77
N ARG A 4 -10.81 -31.42 -3.89
CA ARG A 4 -11.55 -30.16 -4.01
C ARG A 4 -13.03 -30.48 -3.88
N CYS A 5 -13.74 -29.68 -3.09
CA CYS A 5 -15.17 -29.73 -2.96
C CYS A 5 -15.85 -29.81 -4.35
N ALA A 6 -16.92 -30.61 -4.45
CA ALA A 6 -17.64 -30.85 -5.70
C ALA A 6 -18.32 -29.59 -6.29
N HIS A 7 -18.49 -28.53 -5.50
CA HIS A 7 -19.15 -27.29 -5.92
C HIS A 7 -18.27 -26.38 -6.80
N GLY A 8 -16.93 -26.57 -6.79
CA GLY A 8 -16.01 -25.95 -7.72
C GLY A 8 -15.91 -24.41 -7.64
N VAL A 9 -16.27 -23.80 -6.49
CA VAL A 9 -16.12 -22.36 -6.31
C VAL A 9 -14.66 -21.98 -6.43
N THR A 10 -14.36 -20.99 -7.28
CA THR A 10 -13.00 -20.51 -7.51
C THR A 10 -12.54 -19.55 -6.41
N ALA A 11 -11.22 -19.36 -6.27
CA ALA A 11 -10.65 -18.34 -5.39
C ALA A 11 -11.20 -16.95 -5.71
N GLU A 12 -11.33 -16.61 -7.00
CA GLU A 12 -11.90 -15.35 -7.50
C GLU A 12 -13.35 -15.18 -7.02
N GLY A 13 -14.18 -16.22 -7.13
CA GLY A 13 -15.57 -16.17 -6.65
C GLY A 13 -15.69 -15.88 -5.15
N TRP A 14 -14.80 -16.46 -4.32
CA TRP A 14 -14.76 -16.12 -2.89
C TRP A 14 -14.25 -14.72 -2.62
N ILE A 15 -13.24 -14.27 -3.37
CA ILE A 15 -12.71 -12.91 -3.26
C ILE A 15 -13.78 -11.89 -3.59
N ASP A 16 -14.47 -12.03 -4.73
CA ASP A 16 -15.55 -11.13 -5.16
C ASP A 16 -16.70 -11.11 -4.16
N PHE A 17 -17.05 -12.27 -3.59
CA PHE A 17 -18.07 -12.38 -2.54
C PHE A 17 -17.71 -11.56 -1.30
N PHE A 18 -16.51 -11.73 -0.76
CA PHE A 18 -16.07 -11.00 0.44
C PHE A 18 -15.71 -9.53 0.18
N ALA A 19 -15.32 -9.18 -1.05
CA ALA A 19 -15.12 -7.81 -1.47
C ALA A 19 -16.42 -7.03 -1.68
N GLY A 20 -17.57 -7.74 -1.72
CA GLY A 20 -18.88 -7.14 -1.98
C GLY A 20 -19.08 -6.73 -3.45
N GLU A 21 -18.35 -7.36 -4.37
CA GLU A 21 -18.42 -7.08 -5.80
C GLU A 21 -19.50 -7.90 -6.52
N LEU A 22 -20.07 -8.89 -5.84
CA LEU A 22 -21.17 -9.68 -6.36
C LEU A 22 -22.54 -9.01 -6.08
N ASP A 23 -23.43 -9.06 -7.06
CA ASP A 23 -24.83 -8.70 -6.81
C ASP A 23 -25.51 -9.76 -5.92
N GLU A 24 -26.69 -9.41 -5.34
CA GLU A 24 -27.43 -10.25 -4.41
C GLU A 24 -27.73 -11.65 -5.01
N LYS A 25 -28.05 -11.71 -6.30
CA LYS A 25 -28.35 -12.95 -7.02
C LYS A 25 -27.14 -13.87 -7.19
N ALA A 26 -25.95 -13.30 -7.39
CA ALA A 26 -24.72 -14.04 -7.53
C ALA A 26 -24.14 -14.45 -6.16
N GLY A 27 -24.39 -13.67 -5.12
CA GLY A 27 -23.94 -13.95 -3.75
C GLY A 27 -24.77 -15.03 -3.04
N GLU A 28 -26.09 -15.05 -3.25
CA GLU A 28 -27.01 -15.98 -2.56
C GLU A 28 -26.61 -17.47 -2.65
N PRO A 29 -26.19 -18.03 -3.82
CA PRO A 29 -25.70 -19.40 -3.89
C PRO A 29 -24.43 -19.65 -3.07
N LEU A 30 -23.54 -18.68 -2.97
CA LEU A 30 -22.31 -18.79 -2.18
C LEU A 30 -22.61 -18.75 -0.69
N GLU A 31 -23.53 -17.89 -0.25
CA GLU A 31 -24.02 -17.86 1.12
C GLU A 31 -24.62 -19.22 1.54
N GLN A 32 -25.42 -19.83 0.68
CA GLN A 32 -26.03 -21.13 0.94
C GLN A 32 -24.95 -22.20 1.14
N LEU A 33 -23.88 -22.20 0.34
CA LEU A 33 -22.77 -23.13 0.47
C LEU A 33 -22.01 -23.01 1.79
N LEU A 34 -22.00 -21.84 2.44
CA LEU A 34 -21.40 -21.66 3.77
C LEU A 34 -22.10 -22.50 4.85
N PHE A 35 -23.39 -22.76 4.67
CA PHE A 35 -24.20 -23.52 5.63
C PHE A 35 -24.33 -25.01 5.25
N GLU A 36 -24.29 -25.31 3.96
CA GLU A 36 -24.55 -26.67 3.47
C GLU A 36 -23.30 -27.51 3.23
N CYS A 37 -22.12 -26.90 3.08
CA CYS A 37 -20.88 -27.60 2.76
C CYS A 37 -19.71 -27.15 3.64
N SER A 38 -19.23 -28.04 4.51
CA SER A 38 -18.10 -27.76 5.41
C SER A 38 -16.81 -27.41 4.67
N ASP A 39 -16.57 -27.99 3.49
CA ASP A 39 -15.37 -27.72 2.70
C ASP A 39 -15.43 -26.32 2.06
N CYS A 40 -16.61 -25.94 1.57
CA CYS A 40 -16.86 -24.56 1.08
C CYS A 40 -16.73 -23.55 2.21
N ALA A 41 -17.25 -23.84 3.40
CA ALA A 41 -17.12 -22.96 4.56
C ALA A 41 -15.66 -22.76 4.97
N ALA A 42 -14.86 -23.83 5.01
CA ALA A 42 -13.42 -23.73 5.32
C ALA A 42 -12.65 -22.94 4.27
N GLU A 43 -12.95 -23.12 2.99
CA GLU A 43 -12.34 -22.37 1.90
C GLU A 43 -12.75 -20.88 1.96
N ALA A 44 -14.02 -20.61 2.22
CA ALA A 44 -14.56 -19.27 2.42
C ALA A 44 -13.93 -18.55 3.61
N GLU A 45 -13.76 -19.21 4.76
CA GLU A 45 -13.05 -18.66 5.93
C GLU A 45 -11.63 -18.22 5.57
N ARG A 46 -10.90 -19.06 4.81
CA ARG A 46 -9.55 -18.74 4.36
C ARG A 46 -9.52 -17.50 3.47
N TRP A 47 -10.40 -17.40 2.48
CA TRP A 47 -10.45 -16.27 1.56
C TRP A 47 -11.03 -15.01 2.22
N GLY A 48 -11.99 -15.16 3.12
CA GLY A 48 -12.49 -14.06 3.94
C GLY A 48 -11.41 -13.43 4.81
N ALA A 49 -10.53 -14.26 5.41
CA ALA A 49 -9.37 -13.77 6.15
C ALA A 49 -8.36 -13.04 5.25
N VAL A 50 -8.13 -13.52 4.02
CA VAL A 50 -7.25 -12.84 3.04
C VAL A 50 -7.84 -11.49 2.62
N VAL A 51 -9.11 -11.45 2.24
CA VAL A 51 -9.78 -10.20 1.82
C VAL A 51 -9.87 -9.23 2.99
N GLY A 52 -10.26 -9.71 4.18
CA GLY A 52 -10.28 -8.90 5.40
C GLY A 52 -8.90 -8.34 5.76
N GLY A 53 -7.85 -9.13 5.61
CA GLY A 53 -6.46 -8.67 5.78
C GLY A 53 -6.06 -7.63 4.74
N ALA A 54 -6.42 -7.85 3.48
CA ALA A 54 -6.13 -6.91 2.39
C ALA A 54 -6.90 -5.57 2.55
N SER A 55 -8.15 -5.62 3.02
CA SER A 55 -8.98 -4.42 3.21
C SER A 55 -8.48 -3.48 4.32
N VAL A 56 -7.69 -3.99 5.28
CA VAL A 56 -7.04 -3.20 6.32
C VAL A 56 -5.57 -2.91 6.02
N ALA A 57 -5.02 -3.49 4.95
CA ALA A 57 -3.66 -3.22 4.53
C ALA A 57 -3.56 -1.79 3.97
N ILE A 58 -2.60 -1.04 4.49
CA ILE A 58 -2.31 0.30 3.99
C ILE A 58 -1.28 0.14 2.88
N PRO A 59 -1.57 0.55 1.63
CA PRO A 59 -0.56 0.52 0.58
C PRO A 59 0.65 1.40 0.94
N PRO A 60 1.86 1.07 0.47
CA PRO A 60 3.06 1.86 0.76
C PRO A 60 3.03 3.26 0.13
N VAL A 61 2.23 3.46 -0.92
CA VAL A 61 1.98 4.78 -1.52
C VAL A 61 0.47 4.98 -1.60
N ILE A 62 0.00 6.12 -1.10
CA ILE A 62 -1.43 6.42 -0.94
C ILE A 62 -1.79 7.76 -1.56
N THR A 63 -3.09 7.98 -1.76
CA THR A 63 -3.65 9.28 -2.16
C THR A 63 -3.96 10.16 -0.95
N ASN A 64 -4.16 11.46 -1.16
CA ASN A 64 -4.67 12.36 -0.13
C ASN A 64 -6.04 11.92 0.41
N GLU A 65 -6.88 11.32 -0.43
CA GLU A 65 -8.17 10.78 0.00
C GLU A 65 -8.00 9.63 0.99
N ALA A 66 -7.10 8.67 0.67
CA ALA A 66 -6.77 7.57 1.58
C ALA A 66 -6.14 8.07 2.88
N LEU A 67 -5.26 9.09 2.83
CA LEU A 67 -4.69 9.71 4.02
C LEU A 67 -5.79 10.29 4.93
N ARG A 68 -6.72 11.09 4.37
CA ARG A 68 -7.87 11.63 5.13
C ARG A 68 -8.76 10.53 5.71
N ALA A 69 -8.94 9.42 5.00
CA ALA A 69 -9.69 8.28 5.52
C ALA A 69 -8.99 7.62 6.72
N LEU A 70 -7.65 7.56 6.72
CA LEU A 70 -6.85 7.09 7.87
C LEU A 70 -6.99 8.03 9.07
N GLU A 71 -6.90 9.35 8.84
CA GLU A 71 -7.15 10.37 9.87
C GLU A 71 -8.54 10.26 10.47
N GLY A 72 -9.57 10.13 9.61
CA GLY A 72 -10.97 9.98 10.04
C GLY A 72 -11.25 8.72 10.87
N ARG A 73 -10.41 7.68 10.72
CA ARG A 73 -10.45 6.46 11.55
C ARG A 73 -9.66 6.59 12.86
N GLY A 74 -9.03 7.75 13.10
CA GLY A 74 -8.24 7.99 14.29
C GLY A 74 -6.90 7.24 14.32
N GLU A 75 -6.34 6.89 13.17
CA GLU A 75 -5.00 6.30 13.11
C GLU A 75 -3.95 7.31 13.59
N LEU A 76 -3.17 6.88 14.57
CA LEU A 76 -2.05 7.69 15.06
C LEU A 76 -0.91 7.66 14.05
N MET A 77 -0.61 8.83 13.49
CA MET A 77 0.44 9.00 12.49
C MET A 77 1.24 10.28 12.72
N SER A 78 2.47 10.31 12.24
CA SER A 78 3.26 11.54 12.11
C SER A 78 3.47 11.83 10.63
N GLU A 79 3.47 13.12 10.26
CA GLU A 79 3.78 13.56 8.91
C GLU A 79 5.18 14.15 8.83
N ASN A 80 5.88 13.80 7.77
CA ASN A 80 7.20 14.29 7.44
C ASN A 80 7.20 14.87 6.00
N PRO A 81 6.86 16.17 5.85
CA PRO A 81 6.92 16.84 4.56
C PRO A 81 8.37 17.07 4.16
N MET A 82 8.70 16.79 2.88
CA MET A 82 10.06 16.87 2.35
C MET A 82 10.09 17.59 1.02
N GLN A 83 11.22 18.24 0.73
CA GLN A 83 11.53 18.85 -0.57
C GLN A 83 12.65 18.08 -1.27
N PRO A 84 12.78 18.17 -2.61
CA PRO A 84 13.84 17.52 -3.35
C PRO A 84 15.23 17.86 -2.82
N GLY A 85 16.06 16.83 -2.61
CA GLY A 85 17.41 16.97 -2.08
C GLY A 85 17.50 17.11 -0.56
N GLU A 86 16.38 17.17 0.17
CA GLU A 86 16.43 17.21 1.64
C GLU A 86 16.82 15.85 2.23
N HIS A 87 17.52 15.95 3.36
CA HIS A 87 17.78 14.87 4.30
C HIS A 87 17.06 15.21 5.60
N ARG A 88 16.21 14.30 6.10
CA ARG A 88 15.44 14.49 7.33
C ARG A 88 15.50 13.28 8.25
N GLN A 89 15.36 13.55 9.54
CA GLN A 89 15.05 12.54 10.53
C GLN A 89 13.54 12.46 10.72
N ALA A 90 13.01 11.26 10.81
CA ALA A 90 11.60 11.01 11.03
C ALA A 90 11.36 9.88 12.01
N ALA A 91 10.36 10.02 12.86
CA ALA A 91 9.99 9.04 13.88
C ALA A 91 8.50 8.72 13.81
N PHE A 92 8.16 7.49 14.17
CA PHE A 92 6.77 7.13 14.41
C PHE A 92 6.26 7.86 15.65
N PRO A 93 4.98 8.27 15.70
CA PRO A 93 4.42 8.83 16.91
C PRO A 93 4.38 7.77 18.02
N GLU A 94 4.42 8.20 19.26
CA GLU A 94 4.31 7.29 20.42
C GLU A 94 2.99 6.50 20.33
N GLY A 95 3.07 5.17 20.42
CA GLY A 95 1.93 4.28 20.24
C GLY A 95 1.36 4.19 18.83
N GLY A 96 1.86 4.99 17.88
CA GLY A 96 1.44 4.96 16.48
C GLY A 96 2.24 3.97 15.65
N ARG A 97 1.62 3.52 14.55
CA ARG A 97 2.20 2.55 13.62
C ARG A 97 2.42 3.10 12.21
N LEU A 98 2.07 4.36 11.99
CA LEU A 98 2.18 5.01 10.69
C LEU A 98 3.08 6.25 10.74
N LEU A 99 3.94 6.35 9.74
CA LEU A 99 4.75 7.51 9.44
C LEU A 99 4.53 7.88 7.97
N ILE A 100 4.05 9.09 7.73
CA ILE A 100 3.70 9.57 6.40
C ILE A 100 4.80 10.50 5.89
N HIS A 101 5.47 10.11 4.80
CA HIS A 101 6.37 11.00 4.09
C HIS A 101 5.63 11.66 2.93
N ARG A 102 5.60 12.99 2.91
CA ARG A 102 5.04 13.78 1.82
C ARG A 102 6.19 14.27 0.94
N LEU A 103 6.45 13.57 -0.15
CA LEU A 103 7.52 13.88 -1.09
C LEU A 103 7.03 14.97 -2.07
N GLY A 104 7.16 16.22 -1.66
CA GLY A 104 6.65 17.41 -2.37
C GLY A 104 7.68 18.06 -3.29
N GLY A 105 7.28 19.21 -3.89
CA GLY A 105 8.14 20.01 -4.75
C GLY A 105 8.37 19.44 -6.15
N LEU A 106 7.47 18.56 -6.61
CA LEU A 106 7.55 17.89 -7.90
C LEU A 106 6.74 18.63 -8.98
N ASP A 107 7.30 18.80 -10.17
CA ASP A 107 6.50 19.18 -11.34
C ASP A 107 5.88 17.94 -11.99
N LEU A 108 4.63 17.66 -11.61
CA LEU A 108 3.85 16.52 -12.09
C LEU A 108 2.75 16.91 -13.07
N THR A 109 2.71 18.17 -13.54
CA THR A 109 1.63 18.71 -14.38
C THR A 109 1.46 17.99 -15.71
N ARG A 110 2.55 17.46 -16.28
CA ARG A 110 2.59 16.73 -17.56
C ARG A 110 3.05 15.30 -17.43
N VAL A 111 2.95 14.73 -16.25
CA VAL A 111 3.38 13.36 -15.96
C VAL A 111 2.16 12.45 -15.94
N ASP A 112 2.19 11.37 -16.71
CA ASP A 112 1.09 10.41 -16.77
C ASP A 112 1.27 9.26 -15.78
N ARG A 113 2.52 8.85 -15.52
CA ARG A 113 2.85 7.77 -14.59
C ARG A 113 4.09 8.12 -13.79
N VAL A 114 4.05 7.73 -12.52
CA VAL A 114 5.15 7.91 -11.57
C VAL A 114 5.54 6.54 -11.00
N ASN A 115 6.83 6.28 -10.87
CA ASN A 115 7.34 5.20 -10.04
C ASN A 115 8.03 5.77 -8.81
N LEU A 116 8.09 4.97 -7.75
CA LEU A 116 8.85 5.25 -6.55
C LEU A 116 9.87 4.13 -6.34
N ALA A 117 11.15 4.45 -6.39
CA ALA A 117 12.22 3.54 -6.03
C ALA A 117 12.77 3.88 -4.65
N LEU A 118 13.13 2.85 -3.90
CA LEU A 118 13.80 2.95 -2.60
C LEU A 118 15.17 2.32 -2.71
N SER A 119 16.18 3.01 -2.20
CA SER A 119 17.56 2.52 -2.14
C SER A 119 18.22 2.86 -0.81
N THR A 120 19.38 2.23 -0.56
CA THR A 120 20.26 2.68 0.51
C THR A 120 21.01 3.96 0.08
N PRO A 121 21.67 4.68 1.00
CA PRO A 121 22.52 5.83 0.65
C PRO A 121 23.64 5.48 -0.34
N GLU A 122 24.13 4.25 -0.30
CA GLU A 122 25.17 3.72 -1.18
C GLU A 122 24.64 3.38 -2.58
N GLY A 123 23.30 3.48 -2.78
CA GLY A 123 22.64 3.21 -4.05
C GLY A 123 22.23 1.75 -4.26
N GLU A 124 22.28 0.91 -3.23
CA GLU A 124 21.76 -0.47 -3.33
C GLU A 124 20.24 -0.45 -3.40
N PRO A 125 19.61 -1.07 -4.42
CA PRO A 125 18.18 -1.06 -4.57
C PRO A 125 17.50 -1.92 -3.50
N LEU A 126 16.50 -1.35 -2.84
CA LEU A 126 15.68 -2.06 -1.83
C LEU A 126 14.36 -2.55 -2.45
N THR A 127 13.64 -1.65 -3.08
CA THR A 127 12.37 -1.99 -3.75
C THR A 127 11.98 -0.91 -4.76
N ARG A 128 11.04 -1.22 -5.65
CA ARG A 128 10.49 -0.27 -6.63
C ARG A 128 9.00 -0.51 -6.81
N PHE A 129 8.22 0.51 -6.58
CA PHE A 129 6.78 0.54 -6.84
C PHE A 129 6.54 1.21 -8.19
N LYS A 130 5.81 0.54 -9.06
CA LYS A 130 5.48 1.04 -10.39
C LYS A 130 4.07 1.62 -10.37
N ASP A 131 3.88 2.68 -11.16
CA ASP A 131 2.58 3.30 -11.40
C ASP A 131 1.87 3.69 -10.09
N VAL A 132 2.62 4.38 -9.21
CA VAL A 132 2.11 4.79 -7.91
C VAL A 132 1.17 5.98 -8.03
N PRO A 133 0.17 6.11 -7.13
CA PRO A 133 -0.66 7.29 -7.05
C PRO A 133 0.19 8.55 -6.73
N PHE A 134 -0.20 9.68 -7.29
CA PHE A 134 0.44 10.97 -7.05
C PHE A 134 -0.56 12.11 -7.12
N GLU A 135 -0.27 13.21 -6.43
CA GLU A 135 -1.10 14.41 -6.39
C GLU A 135 -0.59 15.44 -7.40
N ARG A 136 -1.21 15.47 -8.57
CA ARG A 136 -0.78 16.35 -9.68
C ARG A 136 -0.80 17.83 -9.32
N ASN A 137 -1.84 18.26 -8.59
CA ASN A 137 -2.05 19.68 -8.29
C ASN A 137 -1.08 20.21 -7.23
N THR A 138 -0.68 19.39 -6.26
CA THR A 138 0.25 19.76 -5.19
C THR A 138 1.69 19.34 -5.51
N GLY A 139 1.89 18.52 -6.54
CA GLY A 139 3.21 18.03 -6.92
C GLY A 139 3.81 17.14 -5.83
N GLU A 140 3.04 16.14 -5.36
CA GLU A 140 3.51 15.25 -4.27
C GLU A 140 3.19 13.78 -4.52
N VAL A 141 4.04 12.94 -3.92
CA VAL A 141 3.83 11.51 -3.72
C VAL A 141 3.78 11.26 -2.21
N ILE A 142 2.78 10.51 -1.73
CA ILE A 142 2.57 10.27 -0.30
C ILE A 142 2.93 8.83 0.03
N VAL A 143 3.96 8.64 0.86
CA VAL A 143 4.45 7.32 1.27
C VAL A 143 4.00 7.03 2.69
N ALA A 144 3.31 5.90 2.89
CA ALA A 144 2.86 5.42 4.18
C ALA A 144 3.79 4.32 4.69
N CYS A 145 4.74 4.69 5.53
CA CYS A 145 5.62 3.75 6.20
C CYS A 145 4.89 3.14 7.41
N GLN A 146 4.91 1.82 7.50
CA GLN A 146 4.31 1.08 8.61
C GLN A 146 5.40 0.50 9.50
N ARG A 147 5.25 0.64 10.81
CA ARG A 147 6.25 0.22 11.80
C ARG A 147 6.70 -1.24 11.64
N HIS A 148 5.78 -2.14 11.29
CA HIS A 148 6.12 -3.57 11.16
C HIS A 148 7.07 -3.89 10.00
N PHE A 149 7.29 -2.96 9.07
CA PHE A 149 8.32 -3.11 8.04
C PHE A 149 9.72 -2.70 8.51
N GLY A 150 9.85 -2.13 9.71
CA GLY A 150 11.13 -1.67 10.26
C GLY A 150 12.20 -2.75 10.37
N GLU A 151 11.80 -4.02 10.53
CA GLU A 151 12.74 -5.15 10.53
C GLU A 151 13.24 -5.52 9.12
N SER A 152 12.51 -5.11 8.08
CA SER A 152 12.78 -5.47 6.68
C SER A 152 13.56 -4.41 5.89
N PHE A 153 13.63 -3.19 6.41
CA PHE A 153 14.27 -2.06 5.73
C PHE A 153 15.35 -1.42 6.61
N PRO A 154 16.44 -0.89 6.02
CA PRO A 154 17.44 -0.12 6.76
C PRO A 154 16.81 1.17 7.31
N ARG A 155 17.41 1.70 8.38
CA ARG A 155 16.95 2.97 8.98
C ARG A 155 17.12 4.16 8.04
N HIS A 156 18.16 4.16 7.25
CA HIS A 156 18.43 5.20 6.26
C HIS A 156 17.98 4.75 4.89
N ILE A 157 16.99 5.46 4.35
CA ILE A 157 16.36 5.19 3.05
C ILE A 157 16.45 6.43 2.17
N VAL A 158 16.74 6.21 0.89
CA VAL A 158 16.61 7.21 -0.16
C VAL A 158 15.39 6.88 -1.00
N PHE A 159 14.46 7.82 -1.11
CA PHE A 159 13.32 7.76 -2.02
C PHE A 159 13.70 8.46 -3.32
N GLU A 160 13.49 7.79 -4.43
CA GLU A 160 13.68 8.33 -5.77
C GLU A 160 12.33 8.34 -6.50
N VAL A 161 11.84 9.53 -6.82
CA VAL A 161 10.62 9.68 -7.62
C VAL A 161 11.02 9.73 -9.09
N GLU A 162 10.42 8.86 -9.89
CA GLU A 162 10.70 8.75 -11.31
C GLU A 162 9.44 9.06 -12.13
N ARG A 163 9.58 9.90 -13.15
CA ARG A 163 8.55 10.00 -14.19
C ARG A 163 8.79 8.95 -15.25
N CYS A 164 7.71 8.35 -15.74
CA CYS A 164 7.79 7.39 -16.85
C CYS A 164 7.59 8.12 -18.19
N VAL A 165 8.61 8.10 -19.03
CA VAL A 165 8.56 8.59 -20.41
C VAL A 165 8.91 7.43 -21.32
N VAL A 166 7.94 7.01 -22.16
CA VAL A 166 8.14 5.97 -23.22
C VAL A 166 8.90 4.72 -22.71
N GLY A 167 8.49 4.19 -21.55
CA GLY A 167 9.00 2.90 -21.04
C GLY A 167 10.22 2.98 -20.11
N GLU A 168 10.92 4.10 -20.03
CA GLU A 168 12.05 4.32 -19.11
C GLU A 168 11.65 5.30 -18.01
N GLY A 169 12.11 5.02 -16.76
CA GLY A 169 11.94 5.91 -15.63
C GLY A 169 13.08 6.93 -15.58
N GLU A 170 12.75 8.22 -15.58
CA GLU A 170 13.69 9.29 -15.32
C GLU A 170 13.53 9.77 -13.87
N VAL A 171 14.60 9.73 -13.08
CA VAL A 171 14.57 10.26 -11.69
C VAL A 171 14.44 11.78 -11.73
N ILE A 172 13.34 12.29 -11.18
CA ILE A 172 13.05 13.73 -11.12
C ILE A 172 13.30 14.33 -9.74
N ALA A 173 13.34 13.51 -8.68
CA ALA A 173 13.68 13.97 -7.35
C ALA A 173 14.22 12.84 -6.47
N ARG A 174 15.03 13.22 -5.47
CA ARG A 174 15.54 12.35 -4.41
C ARG A 174 15.29 12.98 -3.05
N TYR A 175 14.96 12.13 -2.08
CA TYR A 175 14.71 12.50 -0.69
C TYR A 175 15.39 11.47 0.20
N SER A 176 16.04 11.92 1.27
CA SER A 176 16.79 11.05 2.17
C SER A 176 16.21 11.13 3.57
N VAL A 177 15.98 9.97 4.20
CA VAL A 177 15.35 9.89 5.52
C VAL A 177 16.12 8.96 6.43
N ASP A 178 16.42 9.44 7.64
CA ASP A 178 16.81 8.62 8.78
C ASP A 178 15.58 8.33 9.64
N HIS A 179 15.17 7.09 9.71
CA HIS A 179 14.12 6.67 10.61
C HIS A 179 14.71 6.44 12.01
N VAL A 180 14.32 7.28 12.96
CA VAL A 180 14.61 7.10 14.37
C VAL A 180 13.48 6.32 15.03
N ASP A 181 13.80 5.48 16.01
CA ASP A 181 12.83 4.62 16.73
C ASP A 181 12.01 3.69 15.81
N TRP A 182 12.71 3.13 14.81
CA TRP A 182 12.16 2.22 13.82
C TRP A 182 11.84 0.81 14.39
N SER A 183 12.37 0.48 15.58
CA SER A 183 12.22 -0.83 16.26
C SER A 183 11.07 -0.85 17.27
#